data_0cac7aa47b9e4510be7d9626d73072d8
#
_entry.id   0cac7aa47b9e4510be7d9626d73072d8
#
_cell.length_a   1.000
_cell.length_b   1.000
_cell.length_c   1.000
_cell.angle_alpha   90.00
_cell.angle_beta   90.00
_cell.angle_gamma   90.00
#
_symmetry.space_group_name_H-M   'P 1'
#
loop_
_entity.id
_entity.type
_entity.pdbx_description
1 polymer ?
#
loop_
_entity_poly.entity_id
_entity_poly.type
_entity_poly.pdbx_seq_one_letter_code
_entity_poly.pdbx_strand_id
1 'polypeptide(L)'
;AASDGQMLFLLTAISKMKEPKDGGSRIAIIHNGSPLFTGDAGSGPSEIRRYILENDLLEAIIALPNDIFYNTGIATYIWVLSNKKAGTRREGKVQLINANGLYEKRRKALGNKRNDIPESAIQEITRLYGDFVESEISKIFDTADFGYTKITVERPLKDENGQLVLKKGKPQPDTALRDTENVPLKEDIQT
;
A
#
# COMPACT_ATOMS: atom_id res chain seq x y z
N ALA A 1 -10.78 12.85 -9.45
CA ALA A 1 -10.02 13.66 -8.48
C ALA A 1 -9.87 12.87 -7.19
N ALA A 2 -8.68 12.85 -6.59
CA ALA A 2 -8.47 12.23 -5.29
C ALA A 2 -9.21 13.06 -4.23
N SER A 3 -10.17 12.45 -3.56
CA SER A 3 -10.91 13.07 -2.45
C SER A 3 -10.25 12.81 -1.08
N ASP A 4 -9.27 11.90 -1.02
CA ASP A 4 -8.54 11.57 0.20
C ASP A 4 -7.44 12.59 0.45
N GLY A 5 -7.63 13.42 1.48
CA GLY A 5 -6.67 14.45 1.89
C GLY A 5 -5.28 13.89 2.23
N GLN A 6 -5.19 12.67 2.77
CA GLN A 6 -3.90 12.07 3.14
C GLN A 6 -3.03 11.81 1.90
N MET A 7 -3.62 11.26 0.83
CA MET A 7 -2.90 11.03 -0.43
C MET A 7 -2.50 12.35 -1.11
N LEU A 8 -3.30 13.41 -0.96
CA LEU A 8 -2.97 14.75 -1.48
C LEU A 8 -1.80 15.37 -0.71
N PHE A 9 -1.75 15.21 0.61
CA PHE A 9 -0.59 15.64 1.41
C PHE A 9 0.69 14.90 0.99
N LEU A 10 0.59 13.59 0.75
CA LEU A 10 1.72 12.79 0.27
C LEU A 10 2.21 13.28 -1.09
N LEU A 11 1.31 13.52 -2.06
CA LEU A 11 1.66 14.09 -3.37
C LEU A 11 2.30 15.47 -3.23
N THR A 12 1.79 16.31 -2.33
CA THR A 12 2.38 17.63 -2.07
C THR A 12 3.81 17.49 -1.56
N ALA A 13 4.08 16.56 -0.65
CA ALA A 13 5.43 16.29 -0.17
C ALA A 13 6.34 15.80 -1.31
N ILE A 14 5.85 14.87 -2.14
CA ILE A 14 6.59 14.38 -3.32
C ILE A 14 6.91 15.51 -4.29
N SER A 15 5.97 16.42 -4.56
CA SER A 15 6.19 17.56 -5.47
C SER A 15 7.26 18.56 -4.98
N LYS A 16 7.68 18.45 -3.72
CA LYS A 16 8.73 19.28 -3.12
C LYS A 16 10.08 18.58 -3.02
N MET A 17 10.16 17.33 -3.46
CA MET A 17 11.45 16.63 -3.52
C MET A 17 12.42 17.35 -4.45
N LYS A 18 13.68 17.45 -4.00
CA LYS A 18 14.78 17.87 -4.86
C LYS A 18 15.06 16.78 -5.90
N GLU A 19 15.51 17.19 -7.09
CA GLU A 19 15.96 16.23 -8.09
C GLU A 19 17.12 15.36 -7.57
N PRO A 20 17.21 14.08 -7.97
CA PRO A 20 18.31 13.19 -7.53
C PRO A 20 19.70 13.79 -7.78
N LYS A 21 19.91 14.51 -8.92
CA LYS A 21 21.18 15.19 -9.24
C LYS A 21 21.52 16.30 -8.25
N ASP A 22 20.53 16.89 -7.57
CA ASP A 22 20.69 17.97 -6.58
C ASP A 22 20.69 17.42 -5.15
N GLY A 23 20.99 16.12 -4.98
CA GLY A 23 21.06 15.41 -3.72
C GLY A 23 19.81 14.65 -3.34
N GLY A 24 18.70 14.79 -4.10
CA GLY A 24 17.45 14.10 -3.85
C GLY A 24 16.79 14.43 -2.52
N SER A 25 15.77 13.67 -2.16
CA SER A 25 15.02 13.86 -0.90
C SER A 25 14.56 12.53 -0.31
N ARG A 26 14.26 12.56 0.99
CA ARG A 26 13.53 11.52 1.72
C ARG A 26 12.37 12.14 2.46
N ILE A 27 11.24 11.45 2.47
CA ILE A 27 10.02 11.84 3.18
C ILE A 27 9.70 10.75 4.19
N ALA A 28 9.28 11.14 5.39
CA ALA A 28 8.61 10.27 6.33
C ALA A 28 7.31 10.93 6.75
N ILE A 29 6.19 10.25 6.56
CA ILE A 29 4.85 10.77 6.89
C ILE A 29 4.02 9.68 7.56
N ILE A 30 3.21 10.07 8.56
CA ILE A 30 2.30 9.16 9.25
C ILE A 30 0.91 9.29 8.63
N HIS A 31 0.34 8.15 8.28
CA HIS A 31 -1.04 7.99 7.81
C HIS A 31 -1.79 6.95 8.64
N ASN A 32 -3.13 6.99 8.60
CA ASN A 32 -3.93 5.83 8.99
C ASN A 32 -3.86 4.73 7.92
N GLY A 33 -4.61 3.64 8.09
CA GLY A 33 -4.59 2.51 7.14
C GLY A 33 -5.25 2.79 5.79
N SER A 34 -6.14 3.78 5.69
CA SER A 34 -6.93 4.07 4.48
C SER A 34 -6.07 4.21 3.21
N PRO A 35 -4.97 4.97 3.18
CA PRO A 35 -4.11 5.10 2.00
C PRO A 35 -3.55 3.79 1.45
N LEU A 36 -3.50 2.72 2.24
CA LEU A 36 -2.97 1.42 1.82
C LEU A 36 -3.91 0.68 0.87
N PHE A 37 -5.22 0.83 1.03
CA PHE A 37 -6.20 -0.01 0.32
C PHE A 37 -7.37 0.76 -0.30
N THR A 38 -7.63 2.02 0.09
CA THR A 38 -8.78 2.78 -0.42
C THR A 38 -8.66 3.05 -1.92
N GLY A 39 -9.78 2.93 -2.61
CA GLY A 39 -9.89 3.20 -4.04
C GLY A 39 -9.64 1.98 -4.89
N ASP A 40 -10.56 1.76 -5.82
CA ASP A 40 -10.49 0.70 -6.83
C ASP A 40 -9.49 1.07 -7.94
N ALA A 41 -9.10 0.10 -8.77
CA ALA A 41 -8.23 0.30 -9.92
C ALA A 41 -8.73 1.47 -10.79
N GLY A 42 -7.83 2.38 -11.16
CA GLY A 42 -8.17 3.60 -11.93
C GLY A 42 -8.74 4.75 -11.09
N SER A 43 -9.00 4.55 -9.79
CA SER A 43 -9.40 5.66 -8.90
C SER A 43 -8.21 6.54 -8.51
N GLY A 44 -8.48 7.78 -8.08
CA GLY A 44 -7.44 8.72 -7.67
C GLY A 44 -6.44 8.14 -6.66
N PRO A 45 -6.87 7.58 -5.52
CA PRO A 45 -5.96 6.97 -4.55
C PRO A 45 -5.14 5.80 -5.12
N SER A 46 -5.75 4.94 -5.93
CA SER A 46 -5.06 3.82 -6.59
C SER A 46 -3.99 4.32 -7.56
N GLU A 47 -4.31 5.33 -8.38
CA GLU A 47 -3.35 5.92 -9.31
C GLU A 47 -2.18 6.63 -8.62
N ILE A 48 -2.40 7.21 -7.44
CA ILE A 48 -1.32 7.79 -6.63
C ILE A 48 -0.39 6.69 -6.12
N ARG A 49 -0.93 5.56 -5.62
CA ARG A 49 -0.10 4.42 -5.22
C ARG A 49 0.69 3.86 -6.41
N ARG A 50 0.05 3.71 -7.56
CA ARG A 50 0.71 3.28 -8.79
C ARG A 50 1.87 4.21 -9.15
N TYR A 51 1.63 5.52 -9.17
CA TYR A 51 2.67 6.51 -9.44
C TYR A 51 3.88 6.37 -8.48
N ILE A 52 3.63 6.21 -7.19
CA ILE A 52 4.67 6.07 -6.16
C ILE A 52 5.50 4.80 -6.39
N LEU A 53 4.85 3.68 -6.73
CA LEU A 53 5.50 2.39 -6.96
C LEU A 53 6.24 2.36 -8.31
N GLU A 54 5.63 2.81 -9.39
CA GLU A 54 6.24 2.84 -10.73
C GLU A 54 7.47 3.77 -10.82
N ASN A 55 7.48 4.85 -10.03
CA ASN A 55 8.63 5.74 -9.92
C ASN A 55 9.62 5.30 -8.83
N ASP A 56 9.46 4.12 -8.27
CA ASP A 56 10.32 3.54 -7.23
C ASP A 56 10.58 4.47 -6.05
N LEU A 57 9.56 5.22 -5.61
CA LEU A 57 9.69 6.19 -4.53
C LEU A 57 9.52 5.57 -3.14
N LEU A 58 8.76 4.49 -2.99
CA LEU A 58 8.47 3.88 -1.71
C LEU A 58 9.66 3.05 -1.21
N GLU A 59 10.26 3.43 -0.09
CA GLU A 59 11.31 2.66 0.58
C GLU A 59 10.74 1.65 1.59
N ALA A 60 9.80 2.13 2.44
CA ALA A 60 9.23 1.29 3.50
C ALA A 60 7.86 1.77 3.95
N ILE A 61 7.07 0.83 4.50
CA ILE A 61 5.90 1.10 5.32
C ILE A 61 6.11 0.41 6.67
N ILE A 62 5.94 1.17 7.75
CA ILE A 62 6.12 0.69 9.13
C ILE A 62 4.77 0.79 9.82
N ALA A 63 4.16 -0.36 10.17
CA ALA A 63 2.96 -0.41 10.98
C ALA A 63 3.31 -0.13 12.44
N LEU A 64 2.72 0.92 13.02
CA LEU A 64 2.93 1.32 14.40
C LEU A 64 1.93 0.64 15.34
N PRO A 65 2.23 0.54 16.65
CA PRO A 65 1.27 0.09 17.64
C PRO A 65 0.01 0.94 17.67
N ASN A 66 -1.12 0.33 18.01
CA ASN A 66 -2.35 1.07 18.26
C ASN A 66 -2.27 1.89 19.55
N ASP A 67 -3.18 2.82 19.74
CA ASP A 67 -3.35 3.61 20.96
C ASP A 67 -2.10 4.41 21.38
N ILE A 68 -1.28 4.86 20.42
CA ILE A 68 -0.08 5.68 20.70
C ILE A 68 -0.32 7.19 20.58
N PHE A 69 -1.50 7.62 20.11
CA PHE A 69 -1.87 9.03 19.96
C PHE A 69 -2.97 9.43 20.94
N TYR A 70 -3.00 10.72 21.34
CA TYR A 70 -3.89 11.23 22.38
C TYR A 70 -5.38 11.19 22.00
N ASN A 71 -5.70 11.43 20.75
CA ASN A 71 -7.08 11.62 20.27
C ASN A 71 -7.57 10.54 19.33
N THR A 72 -6.79 9.48 19.10
CA THR A 72 -7.17 8.35 18.28
C THR A 72 -6.48 7.07 18.71
N GLY A 73 -7.21 5.95 18.66
CA GLY A 73 -6.67 4.60 18.90
C GLY A 73 -6.45 3.76 17.63
N ILE A 74 -6.66 4.37 16.44
CA ILE A 74 -6.57 3.63 15.18
C ILE A 74 -5.15 3.22 14.81
N ALA A 75 -5.03 2.20 13.98
CA ALA A 75 -3.77 1.79 13.38
C ALA A 75 -3.19 2.92 12.52
N THR A 76 -1.90 3.16 12.68
CA THR A 76 -1.16 4.16 11.92
C THR A 76 0.11 3.57 11.32
N TYR A 77 0.56 4.19 10.23
CA TYR A 77 1.66 3.68 9.42
C TYR A 77 2.59 4.83 9.06
N ILE A 78 3.90 4.62 9.21
CA ILE A 78 4.90 5.53 8.66
C ILE A 78 5.17 5.10 7.23
N TRP A 79 4.97 6.01 6.28
CA TRP A 79 5.41 5.83 4.90
C TRP A 79 6.75 6.54 4.73
N VAL A 80 7.75 5.79 4.28
CA VAL A 80 9.07 6.33 3.98
C VAL A 80 9.29 6.29 2.48
N LEU A 81 9.47 7.47 1.88
CA LEU A 81 9.71 7.62 0.45
C LEU A 81 11.07 8.25 0.21
N SER A 82 11.70 7.88 -0.90
CA SER A 82 12.95 8.48 -1.36
C SER A 82 13.04 8.40 -2.88
N ASN A 83 13.59 9.42 -3.50
CA ASN A 83 13.95 9.39 -4.92
C ASN A 83 15.45 9.09 -5.14
N LYS A 84 16.09 8.43 -4.15
CA LYS A 84 17.52 8.08 -4.15
C LYS A 84 17.76 6.57 -4.08
N LYS A 85 16.82 5.77 -4.55
CA LYS A 85 16.91 4.30 -4.48
C LYS A 85 17.79 3.71 -5.58
N ALA A 86 17.84 4.37 -6.76
CA ALA A 86 18.60 3.91 -7.91
C ALA A 86 20.07 3.61 -7.55
N GLY A 87 20.58 2.45 -7.98
CA GLY A 87 21.92 1.97 -7.67
C GLY A 87 22.14 1.51 -6.23
N THR A 88 21.09 1.45 -5.41
CA THR A 88 21.17 0.94 -4.04
C THR A 88 20.51 -0.43 -3.90
N ARG A 89 20.74 -1.13 -2.78
CA ARG A 89 20.05 -2.40 -2.47
C ARG A 89 18.54 -2.28 -2.31
N ARG A 90 18.01 -1.04 -2.27
CA ARG A 90 16.57 -0.75 -2.17
C ARG A 90 15.89 -0.52 -3.51
N GLU A 91 16.66 -0.46 -4.60
CA GLU A 91 16.11 -0.25 -5.94
C GLU A 91 15.12 -1.36 -6.29
N GLY A 92 13.93 -0.98 -6.73
CA GLY A 92 12.83 -1.90 -7.07
C GLY A 92 12.26 -2.69 -5.90
N LYS A 93 12.57 -2.32 -4.64
CA LYS A 93 12.17 -3.05 -3.44
C LYS A 93 11.40 -2.15 -2.47
N VAL A 94 10.49 -2.77 -1.70
CA VAL A 94 9.75 -2.12 -0.61
C VAL A 94 9.89 -2.98 0.64
N GLN A 95 10.23 -2.36 1.76
CA GLN A 95 10.30 -3.03 3.05
C GLN A 95 9.02 -2.78 3.85
N LEU A 96 8.38 -3.83 4.36
CA LEU A 96 7.25 -3.76 5.27
C LEU A 96 7.70 -4.18 6.66
N ILE A 97 7.52 -3.29 7.65
CA ILE A 97 7.89 -3.57 9.06
C ILE A 97 6.61 -3.54 9.90
N ASN A 98 6.31 -4.64 10.56
CA ASN A 98 5.18 -4.76 11.48
C ASN A 98 5.62 -4.53 12.92
N ALA A 99 5.63 -3.28 13.37
CA ALA A 99 5.98 -2.92 14.74
C ALA A 99 4.76 -2.86 15.68
N ASN A 100 3.60 -3.39 15.28
CA ASN A 100 2.37 -3.29 16.08
C ASN A 100 2.50 -3.92 17.48
N GLY A 101 3.34 -4.94 17.65
CA GLY A 101 3.62 -5.57 18.94
C GLY A 101 4.70 -4.87 19.79
N LEU A 102 5.37 -3.85 19.27
CA LEU A 102 6.51 -3.19 19.92
C LEU A 102 6.07 -1.99 20.76
N TYR A 103 5.37 -2.23 21.86
CA TYR A 103 4.89 -1.18 22.76
C TYR A 103 4.95 -1.58 24.22
N GLU A 104 4.88 -0.57 25.08
CA GLU A 104 4.66 -0.72 26.53
C GLU A 104 3.34 -0.06 26.93
N LYS A 105 2.58 -0.75 27.81
CA LYS A 105 1.33 -0.19 28.34
C LYS A 105 1.61 0.91 29.35
N ARG A 106 0.94 2.04 29.19
CA ARG A 106 0.97 3.14 30.17
C ARG A 106 0.22 2.75 31.43
N ARG A 107 0.72 3.16 32.59
CA ARG A 107 0.01 3.03 33.88
C ARG A 107 -1.28 3.85 33.92
N LYS A 108 -1.27 5.03 33.25
CA LYS A 108 -2.41 5.92 33.15
C LYS A 108 -2.58 6.38 31.71
N ALA A 109 -3.80 6.18 31.18
CA ALA A 109 -4.13 6.65 29.84
C ALA A 109 -4.13 8.19 29.76
N LEU A 110 -3.75 8.73 28.60
CA LEU A 110 -3.87 10.13 28.26
C LEU A 110 -4.81 10.26 27.04
N GLY A 111 -6.11 10.43 27.31
CA GLY A 111 -7.12 10.29 26.28
C GLY A 111 -7.12 8.87 25.72
N ASN A 112 -7.02 8.75 24.39
CA ASN A 112 -6.92 7.44 23.72
C ASN A 112 -5.51 6.81 23.79
N LYS A 113 -4.50 7.59 24.19
CA LYS A 113 -3.14 7.07 24.29
C LYS A 113 -3.00 6.16 25.52
N ARG A 114 -2.88 4.86 25.26
CA ARG A 114 -2.72 3.79 26.25
C ARG A 114 -1.36 3.11 26.17
N ASN A 115 -0.66 3.29 25.06
CA ASN A 115 0.61 2.67 24.77
C ASN A 115 1.69 3.73 24.48
N ASP A 116 2.93 3.40 24.81
CA ASP A 116 4.12 4.11 24.41
C ASP A 116 5.01 3.19 23.57
N ILE A 117 5.78 3.76 22.65
CA ILE A 117 6.83 3.05 21.93
C ILE A 117 8.12 3.24 22.74
N PRO A 118 8.66 2.18 23.37
CA PRO A 118 9.89 2.31 24.16
C PRO A 118 11.11 2.55 23.24
N GLU A 119 12.17 3.09 23.83
CA GLU A 119 13.41 3.38 23.09
C GLU A 119 14.00 2.12 22.41
N SER A 120 13.92 0.97 23.06
CA SER A 120 14.34 -0.31 22.48
C SER A 120 13.58 -0.67 21.19
N ALA A 121 12.29 -0.38 21.14
CA ALA A 121 11.47 -0.59 19.94
C ALA A 121 11.85 0.40 18.82
N ILE A 122 12.12 1.66 19.17
CA ILE A 122 12.60 2.67 18.20
C ILE A 122 13.94 2.22 17.59
N GLN A 123 14.85 1.74 18.42
CA GLN A 123 16.15 1.24 17.98
C GLN A 123 15.99 0.01 17.08
N GLU A 124 15.14 -0.94 17.44
CA GLU A 124 14.87 -2.14 16.63
C GLU A 124 14.27 -1.79 15.26
N ILE A 125 13.24 -0.93 15.21
CA ILE A 125 12.65 -0.47 13.97
C ILE A 125 13.69 0.25 13.10
N THR A 126 14.49 1.14 13.72
CA THR A 126 15.51 1.91 13.02
C THR A 126 16.60 1.00 12.47
N ARG A 127 17.03 -0.01 13.25
CA ARG A 127 18.00 -1.02 12.82
C ARG A 127 17.47 -1.83 11.64
N LEU A 128 16.26 -2.40 11.74
CA LEU A 128 15.66 -3.20 10.68
C LEU A 128 15.54 -2.39 9.37
N TYR A 129 15.08 -1.14 9.48
CA TYR A 129 14.99 -0.25 8.33
C TYR A 129 16.39 0.10 7.80
N GLY A 130 17.34 0.50 8.66
CA GLY A 130 18.69 0.90 8.26
C GLY A 130 19.48 -0.24 7.61
N ASP A 131 19.47 -1.43 8.23
CA ASP A 131 20.14 -2.62 7.73
C ASP A 131 19.47 -3.27 6.53
N PHE A 132 18.22 -2.90 6.25
CA PHE A 132 17.42 -3.46 5.16
C PHE A 132 17.45 -5.00 5.18
N VAL A 133 17.01 -5.57 6.28
CA VAL A 133 17.01 -7.02 6.53
C VAL A 133 15.63 -7.56 6.82
N GLU A 134 15.41 -8.81 6.48
CA GLU A 134 14.20 -9.55 6.85
C GLU A 134 14.30 -10.10 8.27
N SER A 135 13.14 -10.24 8.92
CA SER A 135 12.95 -10.85 10.23
C SER A 135 11.52 -11.34 10.38
N GLU A 136 11.11 -11.76 11.58
CA GLU A 136 9.70 -12.09 11.84
C GLU A 136 8.76 -10.91 11.59
N ILE A 137 9.22 -9.68 11.86
CA ILE A 137 8.43 -8.45 11.73
C ILE A 137 8.84 -7.59 10.54
N SER A 138 9.81 -7.99 9.74
CA SER A 138 10.30 -7.25 8.55
C SER A 138 10.35 -8.15 7.33
N LYS A 139 9.71 -7.73 6.25
CA LYS A 139 9.72 -8.42 4.95
C LYS A 139 10.05 -7.45 3.83
N ILE A 140 10.75 -7.96 2.82
CA ILE A 140 11.16 -7.20 1.62
C ILE A 140 10.46 -7.78 0.41
N PHE A 141 9.79 -6.93 -0.34
CA PHE A 141 9.03 -7.28 -1.54
C PHE A 141 9.57 -6.55 -2.76
N ASP A 142 9.39 -7.12 -3.93
CA ASP A 142 9.56 -6.39 -5.18
C ASP A 142 8.41 -5.38 -5.35
N THR A 143 8.68 -4.22 -5.94
CA THR A 143 7.64 -3.23 -6.26
C THR A 143 6.52 -3.83 -7.10
N ALA A 144 6.85 -4.76 -8.01
CA ALA A 144 5.89 -5.46 -8.85
C ALA A 144 4.91 -6.38 -8.08
N ASP A 145 5.25 -6.79 -6.83
CA ASP A 145 4.35 -7.62 -6.00
C ASP A 145 3.09 -6.87 -5.57
N PHE A 146 3.11 -5.54 -5.62
CA PHE A 146 1.96 -4.68 -5.28
C PHE A 146 1.10 -4.31 -6.49
N GLY A 147 1.55 -4.67 -7.70
CA GLY A 147 0.85 -4.38 -8.94
C GLY A 147 -0.14 -5.47 -9.30
N TYR A 148 -1.28 -5.07 -9.88
CA TYR A 148 -2.28 -5.99 -10.38
C TYR A 148 -3.01 -5.41 -11.59
N THR A 149 -3.56 -6.30 -12.42
CA THR A 149 -4.50 -5.95 -13.48
C THR A 149 -5.90 -6.34 -13.03
N LYS A 150 -6.83 -5.39 -13.01
CA LYS A 150 -8.23 -5.70 -12.76
C LYS A 150 -8.89 -6.18 -14.05
N ILE A 151 -9.37 -7.40 -14.06
CA ILE A 151 -10.11 -7.99 -15.18
C ILE A 151 -11.58 -8.12 -14.85
N THR A 152 -12.43 -8.10 -15.87
CA THR A 152 -13.84 -8.42 -15.75
C THR A 152 -14.08 -9.83 -16.24
N VAL A 153 -14.60 -10.68 -15.36
CA VAL A 153 -14.99 -12.05 -15.71
C VAL A 153 -16.45 -12.04 -16.15
N GLU A 154 -16.69 -12.35 -17.42
CA GLU A 154 -18.03 -12.44 -17.98
C GLU A 154 -18.38 -13.90 -18.25
N ARG A 155 -19.53 -14.34 -17.74
CA ARG A 155 -20.09 -15.66 -18.03
C ARG A 155 -21.22 -15.53 -19.03
N PRO A 156 -21.38 -16.48 -19.97
CA PRO A 156 -22.43 -16.42 -20.96
C PRO A 156 -23.80 -16.65 -20.31
N LEU A 157 -24.79 -15.84 -20.73
CA LEU A 157 -26.18 -16.02 -20.35
C LEU A 157 -26.72 -17.32 -20.95
N LYS A 158 -27.42 -18.10 -20.13
CA LYS A 158 -28.11 -19.33 -20.54
C LYS A 158 -29.63 -19.17 -20.39
N ASP A 159 -30.39 -19.75 -21.31
CA ASP A 159 -31.82 -19.81 -21.22
C ASP A 159 -32.30 -20.88 -20.20
N GLU A 160 -33.64 -21.05 -20.07
CA GLU A 160 -34.24 -22.04 -19.15
C GLU A 160 -33.89 -23.49 -19.47
N ASN A 161 -33.41 -23.78 -20.70
CA ASN A 161 -32.96 -25.09 -21.17
C ASN A 161 -31.43 -25.25 -21.05
N GLY A 162 -30.70 -24.26 -20.50
CA GLY A 162 -29.27 -24.26 -20.34
C GLY A 162 -28.48 -23.95 -21.63
N GLN A 163 -29.16 -23.49 -22.70
CA GLN A 163 -28.54 -23.14 -23.97
C GLN A 163 -28.02 -21.69 -23.93
N LEU A 164 -26.92 -21.43 -24.69
CA LEU A 164 -26.35 -20.09 -24.77
C LEU A 164 -27.29 -19.13 -25.50
N VAL A 165 -27.59 -18.02 -24.87
CA VAL A 165 -28.32 -16.90 -25.49
C VAL A 165 -27.35 -16.13 -26.37
N LEU A 166 -27.62 -16.10 -27.68
CA LEU A 166 -26.77 -15.41 -28.65
C LEU A 166 -27.39 -14.05 -29.05
N LYS A 167 -26.54 -13.02 -29.15
CA LYS A 167 -26.87 -11.72 -29.72
C LYS A 167 -25.91 -11.43 -30.86
N LYS A 168 -26.45 -11.30 -32.08
CA LYS A 168 -25.65 -11.10 -33.31
C LYS A 168 -24.58 -12.20 -33.50
N GLY A 169 -24.92 -13.47 -33.17
CA GLY A 169 -24.02 -14.62 -33.33
C GLY A 169 -22.94 -14.77 -32.24
N LYS A 170 -22.93 -13.92 -31.20
CA LYS A 170 -22.00 -14.00 -30.07
C LYS A 170 -22.75 -14.30 -28.76
N PRO A 171 -22.18 -15.07 -27.84
CA PRO A 171 -22.76 -15.30 -26.52
C PRO A 171 -23.02 -13.95 -25.83
N GLN A 172 -24.24 -13.80 -25.30
CA GLN A 172 -24.60 -12.64 -24.52
C GLN A 172 -24.05 -12.80 -23.10
N PRO A 173 -23.38 -11.78 -22.49
CA PRO A 173 -22.92 -11.88 -21.12
C PRO A 173 -24.11 -11.85 -20.13
N ASP A 174 -24.02 -12.69 -19.11
CA ASP A 174 -24.92 -12.66 -17.97
C ASP A 174 -24.43 -11.58 -16.99
N THR A 175 -25.12 -10.45 -16.99
CA THR A 175 -24.75 -9.30 -16.13
C THR A 175 -24.93 -9.58 -14.65
N ALA A 176 -25.75 -10.57 -14.27
CA ALA A 176 -25.96 -10.97 -12.88
C ALA A 176 -24.80 -11.82 -12.34
N LEU A 177 -24.08 -12.50 -13.25
CA LEU A 177 -22.91 -13.33 -12.92
C LEU A 177 -21.58 -12.64 -13.27
N ARG A 178 -21.63 -11.36 -13.62
CA ARG A 178 -20.40 -10.57 -13.87
C ARG A 178 -19.65 -10.38 -12.56
N ASP A 179 -18.35 -10.68 -12.59
CA ASP A 179 -17.45 -10.52 -11.46
C ASP A 179 -16.18 -9.78 -11.89
N THR A 180 -15.36 -9.36 -10.93
CA THR A 180 -14.08 -8.74 -11.21
C THR A 180 -12.99 -9.38 -10.37
N GLU A 181 -11.86 -9.66 -10.99
CA GLU A 181 -10.66 -10.19 -10.33
C GLU A 181 -9.47 -9.25 -10.47
N ASN A 182 -8.65 -9.19 -9.41
CA ASN A 182 -7.35 -8.53 -9.43
C ASN A 182 -6.28 -9.60 -9.64
N VAL A 183 -5.73 -9.66 -10.84
CA VAL A 183 -4.67 -10.60 -11.21
C VAL A 183 -3.32 -9.95 -10.94
N PRO A 184 -2.46 -10.52 -10.07
CA PRO A 184 -1.12 -10.00 -9.82
C PRO A 184 -0.30 -9.86 -11.10
N LEU A 185 0.53 -8.82 -11.23
CA LEU A 185 1.34 -8.60 -12.45
C LEU A 185 2.34 -9.73 -12.74
N LYS A 186 2.69 -10.53 -11.74
CA LYS A 186 3.60 -11.68 -11.87
C LYS A 186 2.90 -12.95 -12.34
N GLU A 187 1.57 -12.95 -12.44
CA GLU A 187 0.79 -14.09 -12.93
C GLU A 187 0.42 -13.88 -14.40
N ASP A 188 0.58 -14.95 -15.21
CA ASP A 188 0.11 -14.95 -16.59
C ASP A 188 -1.43 -15.07 -16.62
N ILE A 189 -2.07 -14.11 -17.28
CA ILE A 189 -3.51 -14.16 -17.54
C ILE A 189 -3.71 -15.20 -18.65
N GLN A 190 -4.15 -16.41 -18.28
CA GLN A 190 -4.60 -17.40 -19.26
C GLN A 190 -5.97 -16.96 -19.79
N THR A 191 -6.02 -16.55 -21.06
CA THR A 191 -7.25 -16.18 -21.79
C THR A 191 -7.92 -17.41 -22.39
#